data_6a2ce3a73f62631b496291602247fe85
#
_entry.id   6a2ce3a73f62631b496291602247fe85
#
_cell.length_a   1.000
_cell.length_b   1.000
_cell.length_c   1.000
_cell.angle_alpha   90.00
_cell.angle_beta   90.00
_cell.angle_gamma   90.00
#
_symmetry.space_group_name_H-M   'P 1'
#
loop_
_entity.id
_entity.type
_entity.pdbx_description
1 polymer ?
#
loop_
_entity_poly.entity_id
_entity_poly.type
_entity_poly.pdbx_seq_one_letter_code
_entity_poly.pdbx_strand_id
1 'polypeptide(L)'
;MTATGPRNGTDAVDVVALGESMVAFRPSRPGRLADVPSFERGIGGAESNAACVLAAAGHSVRWVSRVGADGFGDHLVAAIGSWGVDVGAVGRDPDRPTGVYFRTAGDRATDAHEVAYYRAGSAAAAMSPDTVDTAALRACRVLHLSGITAALSAGCLRLLRELTAPGPGRPLISFDVNFRPALWRDADGPRVLLELARRADLVFVGDDEA
;
A
#
# COMPACT_ATOMS: atom_id res chain seq x y z
N MET A 1 0.84 -31.05 -1.11
CA MET A 1 0.29 -29.69 -1.15
C MET A 1 -0.80 -29.60 -0.12
N THR A 2 -0.50 -29.10 1.07
CA THR A 2 -1.47 -28.90 2.14
C THR A 2 -2.14 -27.56 1.92
N ALA A 3 -3.40 -27.58 1.50
CA ALA A 3 -4.24 -26.38 1.45
C ALA A 3 -4.42 -25.88 2.89
N THR A 4 -3.72 -24.82 3.27
CA THR A 4 -3.99 -24.07 4.49
C THR A 4 -5.31 -23.34 4.28
N GLY A 5 -6.37 -23.71 5.01
CA GLY A 5 -7.64 -22.98 5.05
C GLY A 5 -7.45 -21.53 5.51
N PRO A 6 -8.50 -20.68 5.44
CA PRO A 6 -8.41 -19.29 5.84
C PRO A 6 -7.90 -19.19 7.28
N ARG A 7 -6.75 -18.50 7.46
CA ARG A 7 -6.18 -18.23 8.78
C ARG A 7 -7.04 -17.16 9.46
N ASN A 8 -7.35 -17.36 10.74
CA ASN A 8 -7.99 -16.31 11.53
C ASN A 8 -7.03 -15.12 11.62
N GLY A 9 -7.53 -13.89 11.45
CA GLY A 9 -6.74 -12.66 11.37
C GLY A 9 -5.82 -12.33 12.57
N THR A 10 -5.78 -13.17 13.60
CA THR A 10 -4.94 -13.04 14.81
C THR A 10 -3.70 -13.92 14.79
N ASP A 11 -3.58 -14.90 13.86
CA ASP A 11 -2.39 -15.73 13.77
C ASP A 11 -1.19 -14.91 13.27
N ALA A 12 -0.03 -15.05 13.95
CA ALA A 12 1.19 -14.37 13.57
C ALA A 12 1.69 -14.85 12.19
N VAL A 13 2.05 -13.89 11.33
CA VAL A 13 2.62 -14.13 9.99
C VAL A 13 4.08 -13.65 9.94
N ASP A 14 4.81 -14.02 8.89
CA ASP A 14 6.18 -13.52 8.73
C ASP A 14 6.18 -12.00 8.48
N VAL A 15 5.31 -11.53 7.57
CA VAL A 15 5.26 -10.12 7.18
C VAL A 15 3.80 -9.62 7.17
N VAL A 16 3.58 -8.46 7.76
CA VAL A 16 2.40 -7.64 7.50
C VAL A 16 2.81 -6.43 6.68
N ALA A 17 2.10 -6.15 5.60
CA ALA A 17 2.26 -4.94 4.79
C ALA A 17 1.03 -4.05 4.97
N LEU A 18 1.24 -2.80 5.41
CA LEU A 18 0.17 -1.82 5.60
C LEU A 18 0.30 -0.70 4.59
N GLY A 19 -0.70 -0.53 3.75
CA GLY A 19 -0.73 0.59 2.81
C GLY A 19 -1.82 0.50 1.78
N GLU A 20 -1.93 1.57 0.96
CA GLU A 20 -2.91 1.66 -0.11
C GLU A 20 -2.52 0.80 -1.31
N SER A 21 -3.48 0.04 -1.80
CA SER A 21 -3.46 -0.47 -3.17
C SER A 21 -4.56 0.19 -3.99
N MET A 22 -4.30 0.43 -5.26
CA MET A 22 -5.23 1.05 -6.20
C MET A 22 -5.44 0.16 -7.41
N VAL A 23 -6.59 0.30 -8.06
CA VAL A 23 -6.78 -0.28 -9.38
C VAL A 23 -5.99 0.53 -10.41
N ALA A 24 -5.11 -0.14 -11.13
CA ALA A 24 -4.28 0.44 -12.17
C ALA A 24 -4.94 0.25 -13.54
N PHE A 25 -5.08 1.32 -14.27
CA PHE A 25 -5.56 1.28 -15.65
C PHE A 25 -4.42 1.60 -16.61
N ARG A 26 -4.12 0.64 -17.50
CA ARG A 26 -3.10 0.79 -18.54
C ARG A 26 -3.80 0.85 -19.89
N PRO A 27 -3.40 1.78 -20.80
CA PRO A 27 -3.93 1.81 -22.14
C PRO A 27 -3.75 0.47 -22.86
N SER A 28 -4.78 0.03 -23.59
CA SER A 28 -4.72 -1.19 -24.41
C SER A 28 -3.78 -1.05 -25.63
N ARG A 29 -3.38 0.18 -25.97
CA ARG A 29 -2.41 0.52 -27.02
C ARG A 29 -1.60 1.76 -26.62
N PRO A 30 -0.39 1.98 -27.16
CA PRO A 30 0.38 3.20 -26.94
C PRO A 30 -0.42 4.46 -27.31
N GLY A 31 -0.27 5.53 -26.53
CA GLY A 31 -0.92 6.81 -26.74
C GLY A 31 -1.10 7.60 -25.45
N ARG A 32 -1.48 8.88 -25.56
CA ARG A 32 -1.81 9.71 -24.40
C ARG A 32 -3.12 9.24 -23.75
N LEU A 33 -3.30 9.50 -22.47
CA LEU A 33 -4.53 9.14 -21.78
C LEU A 33 -5.78 9.70 -22.43
N ALA A 34 -5.68 10.89 -23.06
CA ALA A 34 -6.78 11.53 -23.77
C ALA A 34 -7.21 10.81 -25.07
N ASP A 35 -6.34 10.03 -25.69
CA ASP A 35 -6.52 9.52 -27.06
C ASP A 35 -6.78 8.00 -27.10
N VAL A 36 -6.56 7.29 -25.98
CA VAL A 36 -6.73 5.83 -25.94
C VAL A 36 -8.19 5.44 -25.71
N PRO A 37 -8.72 4.49 -26.48
CA PRO A 37 -10.15 4.16 -26.43
C PRO A 37 -10.51 3.17 -25.29
N SER A 38 -9.52 2.47 -24.74
CA SER A 38 -9.76 1.42 -23.74
C SER A 38 -8.55 1.18 -22.86
N PHE A 39 -8.78 0.56 -21.71
CA PHE A 39 -7.76 0.30 -20.69
C PHE A 39 -7.88 -1.14 -20.19
N GLU A 40 -6.75 -1.73 -19.89
CA GLU A 40 -6.62 -2.98 -19.14
C GLU A 40 -6.50 -2.68 -17.66
N ARG A 41 -7.18 -3.49 -16.85
CA ARG A 41 -7.21 -3.37 -15.40
C ARG A 41 -6.12 -4.22 -14.76
N GLY A 42 -5.40 -3.64 -13.83
CA GLY A 42 -4.43 -4.31 -12.96
C GLY A 42 -4.50 -3.78 -11.55
N ILE A 43 -3.50 -4.09 -10.76
CA ILE A 43 -3.35 -3.59 -9.38
C ILE A 43 -2.02 -2.86 -9.23
N GLY A 44 -1.92 -1.95 -8.27
CA GLY A 44 -0.67 -1.29 -7.92
C GLY A 44 -0.74 -0.60 -6.57
N GLY A 45 0.26 -0.86 -5.76
CA GLY A 45 0.50 -0.27 -4.44
C GLY A 45 1.87 -0.73 -3.96
N ALA A 46 2.64 0.12 -3.32
CA ALA A 46 4.00 -0.21 -2.90
C ALA A 46 3.99 -1.43 -1.97
N GLU A 47 3.22 -1.35 -0.91
CA GLU A 47 3.15 -2.37 0.13
C GLU A 47 2.46 -3.66 -0.35
N SER A 48 1.40 -3.54 -1.18
CA SER A 48 0.72 -4.71 -1.74
C SER A 48 1.58 -5.44 -2.78
N ASN A 49 2.40 -4.73 -3.56
CA ASN A 49 3.37 -5.33 -4.47
C ASN A 49 4.43 -6.13 -3.68
N ALA A 50 4.98 -5.56 -2.62
CA ALA A 50 5.90 -6.26 -1.72
C ALA A 50 5.24 -7.51 -1.11
N ALA A 51 3.99 -7.40 -0.65
CA ALA A 51 3.22 -8.51 -0.10
C ALA A 51 3.06 -9.65 -1.12
N CYS A 52 2.67 -9.34 -2.36
CA CYS A 52 2.52 -10.36 -3.42
C CYS A 52 3.84 -11.07 -3.74
N VAL A 53 4.95 -10.32 -3.85
CA VAL A 53 6.28 -10.90 -4.15
C VAL A 53 6.75 -11.80 -3.00
N LEU A 54 6.59 -11.37 -1.76
CA LEU A 54 6.97 -12.16 -0.60
C LEU A 54 6.12 -13.42 -0.44
N ALA A 55 4.82 -13.34 -0.70
CA ALA A 55 3.94 -14.51 -0.70
C ALA A 55 4.32 -15.51 -1.80
N ALA A 56 4.62 -15.02 -3.02
CA ALA A 56 5.13 -15.85 -4.10
C ALA A 56 6.48 -16.51 -3.79
N ALA A 57 7.30 -15.89 -2.94
CA ALA A 57 8.55 -16.46 -2.43
C ALA A 57 8.35 -17.46 -1.28
N GLY A 58 7.11 -17.73 -0.85
CA GLY A 58 6.77 -18.75 0.14
C GLY A 58 6.65 -18.23 1.58
N HIS A 59 6.73 -16.93 1.81
CA HIS A 59 6.49 -16.35 3.13
C HIS A 59 4.99 -16.27 3.45
N SER A 60 4.66 -16.34 4.75
CA SER A 60 3.31 -16.02 5.22
C SER A 60 3.15 -14.51 5.32
N VAL A 61 2.25 -13.94 4.49
CA VAL A 61 2.09 -12.49 4.36
C VAL A 61 0.64 -12.08 4.52
N ARG A 62 0.41 -11.00 5.25
CA ARG A 62 -0.90 -10.33 5.38
C ARG A 62 -0.82 -8.92 4.83
N TRP A 63 -1.83 -8.53 4.07
CA TRP A 63 -2.01 -7.13 3.66
C TRP A 63 -3.13 -6.51 4.47
N VAL A 64 -2.83 -5.39 5.12
CA VAL A 64 -3.78 -4.58 5.89
C VAL A 64 -4.01 -3.27 5.16
N SER A 65 -5.25 -2.94 4.90
CA SER A 65 -5.65 -1.73 4.19
C SER A 65 -7.11 -1.41 4.42
N ARG A 66 -7.59 -0.35 3.76
CA ARG A 66 -9.02 -0.09 3.58
C ARG A 66 -9.31 0.10 2.09
N VAL A 67 -10.40 -0.49 1.62
CA VAL A 67 -10.90 -0.33 0.25
C VAL A 67 -12.37 0.05 0.31
N GLY A 68 -12.89 0.66 -0.73
CA GLY A 68 -14.32 0.94 -0.85
C GLY A 68 -15.17 -0.35 -0.85
N ALA A 69 -16.40 -0.25 -0.41
CA ALA A 69 -17.40 -1.29 -0.60
C ALA A 69 -17.91 -1.23 -2.05
N ASP A 70 -17.01 -1.32 -3.02
CA ASP A 70 -17.24 -1.18 -4.45
C ASP A 70 -16.54 -2.28 -5.26
N GLY A 71 -16.87 -2.39 -6.55
CA GLY A 71 -16.30 -3.43 -7.42
C GLY A 71 -14.78 -3.32 -7.63
N PHE A 72 -14.17 -2.16 -7.41
CA PHE A 72 -12.72 -2.00 -7.45
C PHE A 72 -12.07 -2.54 -6.18
N GLY A 73 -12.67 -2.32 -5.02
CA GLY A 73 -12.26 -2.92 -3.76
C GLY A 73 -12.33 -4.44 -3.80
N ASP A 74 -13.41 -4.99 -4.38
CA ASP A 74 -13.55 -6.44 -4.58
C ASP A 74 -12.44 -6.99 -5.46
N HIS A 75 -12.13 -6.27 -6.56
CA HIS A 75 -11.04 -6.66 -7.45
C HIS A 75 -9.68 -6.67 -6.75
N LEU A 76 -9.35 -5.63 -5.98
CA LEU A 76 -8.07 -5.56 -5.27
C LEU A 76 -7.90 -6.72 -4.29
N VAL A 77 -8.92 -6.97 -3.46
CA VAL A 77 -8.89 -8.06 -2.47
C VAL A 77 -8.75 -9.42 -3.14
N ALA A 78 -9.52 -9.67 -4.21
CA ALA A 78 -9.44 -10.92 -4.95
C ALA A 78 -8.07 -11.09 -5.65
N ALA A 79 -7.59 -10.04 -6.32
CA ALA A 79 -6.32 -10.09 -7.05
C ALA A 79 -5.11 -10.27 -6.12
N ILE A 80 -5.04 -9.53 -5.01
CA ILE A 80 -3.95 -9.66 -4.03
C ILE A 80 -4.02 -11.02 -3.34
N GLY A 81 -5.22 -11.46 -2.93
CA GLY A 81 -5.44 -12.77 -2.32
C GLY A 81 -5.04 -13.95 -3.23
N SER A 82 -5.17 -13.79 -4.55
CA SER A 82 -4.76 -14.84 -5.52
C SER A 82 -3.25 -15.13 -5.52
N TRP A 83 -2.43 -14.22 -4.98
CA TRP A 83 -1.00 -14.43 -4.75
C TRP A 83 -0.68 -15.20 -3.47
N GLY A 84 -1.69 -15.60 -2.68
CA GLY A 84 -1.52 -16.26 -1.40
C GLY A 84 -1.36 -15.30 -0.22
N VAL A 85 -1.61 -14.00 -0.43
CA VAL A 85 -1.61 -13.00 0.65
C VAL A 85 -2.90 -13.13 1.45
N ASP A 86 -2.78 -13.13 2.79
CA ASP A 86 -3.93 -13.01 3.69
C ASP A 86 -4.51 -11.60 3.60
N VAL A 87 -5.75 -11.50 3.14
CA VAL A 87 -6.51 -10.25 2.97
C VAL A 87 -7.65 -10.12 3.98
N GLY A 88 -7.70 -11.00 5.00
CA GLY A 88 -8.80 -11.04 5.98
C GLY A 88 -8.90 -9.80 6.86
N ALA A 89 -7.83 -9.00 6.97
CA ALA A 89 -7.80 -7.75 7.73
C ALA A 89 -7.99 -6.49 6.87
N VAL A 90 -8.46 -6.63 5.62
CA VAL A 90 -8.78 -5.48 4.76
C VAL A 90 -10.17 -4.95 5.10
N GLY A 91 -10.22 -3.72 5.61
CA GLY A 91 -11.47 -3.03 5.93
C GLY A 91 -12.25 -2.60 4.69
N ARG A 92 -13.58 -2.65 4.76
CA ARG A 92 -14.49 -2.14 3.73
C ARG A 92 -15.10 -0.82 4.19
N ASP A 93 -14.99 0.21 3.38
CA ASP A 93 -15.57 1.53 3.65
C ASP A 93 -16.83 1.71 2.80
N PRO A 94 -18.01 1.90 3.41
CA PRO A 94 -19.24 2.08 2.66
C PRO A 94 -19.37 3.44 1.98
N ASP A 95 -18.64 4.44 2.48
CA ASP A 95 -18.84 5.84 2.10
C ASP A 95 -17.71 6.39 1.22
N ARG A 96 -16.57 5.69 1.15
CA ARG A 96 -15.37 6.14 0.43
C ARG A 96 -15.01 5.18 -0.69
N PRO A 97 -14.64 5.71 -1.88
CA PRO A 97 -14.26 4.87 -3.00
C PRO A 97 -12.90 4.21 -2.82
N THR A 98 -12.69 3.13 -3.55
CA THR A 98 -11.37 2.59 -3.80
C THR A 98 -10.57 3.53 -4.71
N GLY A 99 -9.31 3.80 -4.37
CA GLY A 99 -8.42 4.60 -5.20
C GLY A 99 -8.14 3.93 -6.54
N VAL A 100 -8.05 4.74 -7.60
CA VAL A 100 -7.68 4.27 -8.95
C VAL A 100 -6.62 5.19 -9.55
N TYR A 101 -5.84 4.69 -10.49
CA TYR A 101 -4.94 5.51 -11.29
C TYR A 101 -4.83 5.00 -12.72
N PHE A 102 -4.51 5.93 -13.61
CA PHE A 102 -4.24 5.66 -15.02
C PHE A 102 -2.78 5.98 -15.30
N ARG A 103 -2.10 5.12 -16.05
CA ARG A 103 -0.73 5.37 -16.48
C ARG A 103 -0.50 4.88 -17.91
N THR A 104 0.13 5.69 -18.71
CA THR A 104 0.64 5.26 -20.02
C THR A 104 1.88 4.36 -19.83
N ALA A 105 2.19 3.52 -20.82
CA ALA A 105 3.50 2.92 -20.91
C ALA A 105 4.52 4.05 -21.21
N GLY A 106 5.66 4.03 -20.53
CA GLY A 106 6.75 4.93 -20.89
C GLY A 106 7.16 4.67 -22.35
N ASP A 107 7.29 5.74 -23.11
CA ASP A 107 7.91 5.63 -24.44
C ASP A 107 9.43 5.51 -24.24
N ARG A 108 10.02 4.43 -24.74
CA ARG A 108 11.48 4.22 -24.67
C ARG A 108 12.29 5.33 -25.33
N ALA A 109 11.66 6.09 -26.23
CA ALA A 109 12.31 7.17 -26.95
C ALA A 109 12.23 8.53 -26.23
N THR A 110 11.26 8.73 -25.32
CA THR A 110 10.98 10.05 -24.74
C THR A 110 10.93 10.07 -23.22
N ASP A 111 11.01 8.91 -22.52
CA ASP A 111 10.75 8.77 -21.08
C ASP A 111 9.43 9.42 -20.60
N ALA A 112 8.62 9.93 -21.53
CA ALA A 112 7.38 10.59 -21.24
C ALA A 112 6.30 9.56 -20.88
N HIS A 113 5.85 9.61 -19.66
CA HIS A 113 4.68 8.86 -19.22
C HIS A 113 3.71 9.77 -18.49
N GLU A 114 2.43 9.55 -18.72
CA GLU A 114 1.36 10.24 -18.00
C GLU A 114 0.89 9.34 -16.87
N VAL A 115 0.69 9.90 -15.68
CA VAL A 115 0.04 9.23 -14.56
C VAL A 115 -1.02 10.16 -13.99
N ALA A 116 -2.26 9.69 -13.94
CA ALA A 116 -3.40 10.40 -13.36
C ALA A 116 -3.93 9.63 -12.15
N TYR A 117 -3.82 10.21 -10.95
CA TYR A 117 -4.28 9.59 -9.72
C TYR A 117 -5.66 10.12 -9.29
N TYR A 118 -6.57 9.23 -8.98
CA TYR A 118 -7.87 9.49 -8.39
C TYR A 118 -7.96 8.76 -7.04
N ARG A 119 -7.25 9.30 -6.04
CA ARG A 119 -7.10 8.69 -4.69
C ARG A 119 -7.43 9.65 -3.55
N ALA A 120 -7.68 10.92 -3.85
CA ALA A 120 -8.06 11.89 -2.82
C ALA A 120 -9.38 11.47 -2.17
N GLY A 121 -9.39 11.32 -0.85
CA GLY A 121 -10.57 10.84 -0.14
C GLY A 121 -10.90 9.36 -0.32
N SER A 122 -9.97 8.54 -0.84
CA SER A 122 -10.14 7.08 -0.91
C SER A 122 -10.32 6.45 0.48
N ALA A 123 -10.85 5.24 0.51
CA ALA A 123 -10.98 4.45 1.73
C ALA A 123 -9.61 4.26 2.43
N ALA A 124 -8.54 4.04 1.67
CA ALA A 124 -7.19 3.93 2.22
C ALA A 124 -6.69 5.24 2.83
N ALA A 125 -7.04 6.40 2.28
CA ALA A 125 -6.70 7.70 2.87
C ALA A 125 -7.42 7.96 4.21
N ALA A 126 -8.44 7.16 4.56
CA ALA A 126 -9.13 7.21 5.84
C ALA A 126 -8.57 6.23 6.89
N MET A 127 -7.46 5.55 6.61
CA MET A 127 -6.79 4.72 7.62
C MET A 127 -6.31 5.57 8.80
N SER A 128 -6.53 5.04 9.98
CA SER A 128 -6.11 5.64 11.26
C SER A 128 -6.03 4.54 12.32
N PRO A 129 -5.47 4.79 13.51
CA PRO A 129 -5.50 3.82 14.61
C PRO A 129 -6.90 3.31 14.95
N ASP A 130 -7.93 4.13 14.70
CA ASP A 130 -9.33 3.82 15.03
C ASP A 130 -10.05 3.02 13.95
N THR A 131 -9.50 2.94 12.73
CA THR A 131 -10.18 2.36 11.56
C THR A 131 -9.52 1.13 10.98
N VAL A 132 -8.37 0.71 11.52
CA VAL A 132 -7.66 -0.51 11.13
C VAL A 132 -7.48 -1.43 12.33
N ASP A 133 -7.36 -2.73 12.07
CA ASP A 133 -7.08 -3.71 13.11
C ASP A 133 -5.59 -3.64 13.51
N THR A 134 -5.30 -2.90 14.59
CA THR A 134 -3.93 -2.73 15.11
C THR A 134 -3.38 -4.04 15.71
N ALA A 135 -4.23 -4.97 16.17
CA ALA A 135 -3.78 -6.28 16.64
C ALA A 135 -3.28 -7.13 15.46
N ALA A 136 -4.01 -7.13 14.34
CA ALA A 136 -3.58 -7.80 13.12
C ALA A 136 -2.27 -7.22 12.56
N LEU A 137 -2.04 -5.90 12.72
CA LEU A 137 -0.80 -5.22 12.32
C LEU A 137 0.40 -5.63 13.17
N ARG A 138 0.20 -5.94 14.45
CA ARG A 138 1.27 -6.35 15.37
C ARG A 138 1.54 -7.86 15.36
N ALA A 139 0.64 -8.67 14.82
CA ALA A 139 0.76 -10.13 14.76
C ALA A 139 1.69 -10.59 13.62
N CYS A 140 2.95 -10.13 13.64
CA CYS A 140 3.97 -10.47 12.63
C CYS A 140 5.39 -10.36 13.19
N ARG A 141 6.35 -10.91 12.42
CA ARG A 141 7.78 -10.71 12.68
C ARG A 141 8.26 -9.38 12.13
N VAL A 142 7.78 -9.01 10.94
CA VAL A 142 8.13 -7.76 10.24
C VAL A 142 6.86 -7.01 9.84
N LEU A 143 6.78 -5.74 10.19
CA LEU A 143 5.77 -4.81 9.71
C LEU A 143 6.40 -3.92 8.63
N HIS A 144 5.94 -4.07 7.38
CA HIS A 144 6.40 -3.30 6.23
C HIS A 144 5.49 -2.09 5.98
N LEU A 145 6.08 -0.91 5.93
CA LEU A 145 5.43 0.39 5.81
C LEU A 145 6.10 1.21 4.72
N SER A 146 5.40 2.22 4.20
CA SER A 146 5.94 3.15 3.21
C SER A 146 5.60 4.60 3.55
N GLY A 147 6.46 5.52 3.12
CA GLY A 147 6.26 6.96 3.22
C GLY A 147 5.04 7.46 2.44
N ILE A 148 4.61 6.74 1.39
CA ILE A 148 3.37 7.04 0.69
C ILE A 148 2.17 7.01 1.65
N THR A 149 2.08 5.99 2.49
CA THR A 149 0.98 5.86 3.45
C THR A 149 0.96 7.04 4.42
N ALA A 150 2.12 7.52 4.90
CA ALA A 150 2.20 8.72 5.75
C ALA A 150 1.63 9.98 5.08
N ALA A 151 1.81 10.10 3.76
CA ALA A 151 1.39 11.26 2.97
C ALA A 151 -0.10 11.29 2.62
N LEU A 152 -0.84 10.20 2.81
CA LEU A 152 -2.25 10.10 2.42
C LEU A 152 -3.17 11.01 3.25
N SER A 153 -2.91 11.07 4.56
CA SER A 153 -3.71 11.89 5.49
C SER A 153 -3.04 12.01 6.85
N ALA A 154 -3.52 12.97 7.66
CA ALA A 154 -3.12 13.09 9.06
C ALA A 154 -3.46 11.82 9.89
N GLY A 155 -4.54 11.10 9.55
CA GLY A 155 -4.90 9.82 10.17
C GLY A 155 -3.87 8.74 9.88
N CYS A 156 -3.47 8.61 8.62
CA CYS A 156 -2.44 7.67 8.19
C CYS A 156 -1.09 7.99 8.86
N LEU A 157 -0.71 9.25 8.94
CA LEU A 157 0.53 9.66 9.62
C LEU A 157 0.49 9.32 11.12
N ARG A 158 -0.63 9.58 11.82
CA ARG A 158 -0.78 9.17 13.22
C ARG A 158 -0.64 7.66 13.38
N LEU A 159 -1.24 6.89 12.49
CA LEU A 159 -1.16 5.43 12.49
C LEU A 159 0.30 4.96 12.37
N LEU A 160 1.05 5.48 11.41
CA LEU A 160 2.46 5.12 11.25
C LEU A 160 3.30 5.51 12.46
N ARG A 161 3.07 6.69 13.04
CA ARG A 161 3.76 7.14 14.25
C ARG A 161 3.50 6.22 15.44
N GLU A 162 2.27 5.74 15.61
CA GLU A 162 1.90 4.80 16.66
C GLU A 162 2.55 3.43 16.45
N LEU A 163 2.53 2.91 15.21
CA LEU A 163 3.09 1.61 14.87
C LEU A 163 4.62 1.58 14.98
N THR A 164 5.29 2.68 14.69
CA THR A 164 6.75 2.82 14.76
C THR A 164 7.25 3.25 16.13
N ALA A 165 6.37 3.59 17.07
CA ALA A 165 6.75 3.98 18.42
C ALA A 165 7.51 2.83 19.13
N PRO A 166 8.60 3.13 19.85
CA PRO A 166 9.30 2.14 20.66
C PRO A 166 8.37 1.52 21.71
N GLY A 167 8.46 0.21 21.89
CA GLY A 167 7.65 -0.48 22.91
C GLY A 167 7.95 -1.98 22.95
N PRO A 168 7.58 -2.64 24.05
CA PRO A 168 7.75 -4.09 24.19
C PRO A 168 6.87 -4.84 23.18
N GLY A 169 7.42 -5.87 22.56
CA GLY A 169 6.67 -6.70 21.60
C GLY A 169 6.39 -6.05 20.25
N ARG A 170 7.01 -4.91 19.94
CA ARG A 170 6.95 -4.31 18.62
C ARG A 170 7.60 -5.25 17.57
N PRO A 171 6.97 -5.53 16.43
CA PRO A 171 7.63 -6.24 15.34
C PRO A 171 8.82 -5.44 14.80
N LEU A 172 9.69 -6.08 14.03
CA LEU A 172 10.70 -5.35 13.25
C LEU A 172 9.99 -4.44 12.23
N ILE A 173 10.37 -3.17 12.19
CA ILE A 173 9.82 -2.20 11.24
C ILE A 173 10.70 -2.13 10.01
N SER A 174 10.12 -2.48 8.87
CA SER A 174 10.68 -2.26 7.54
C SER A 174 10.00 -1.04 6.93
N PHE A 175 10.77 -0.02 6.54
CA PHE A 175 10.25 1.25 6.02
C PHE A 175 10.86 1.58 4.67
N ASP A 176 10.00 1.74 3.67
CA ASP A 176 10.34 2.24 2.34
C ASP A 176 10.05 3.75 2.30
N VAL A 177 11.07 4.57 2.12
CA VAL A 177 10.96 6.04 2.11
C VAL A 177 9.99 6.48 1.04
N ASN A 178 10.11 5.98 -0.15
CA ASN A 178 9.18 6.11 -1.27
C ASN A 178 8.63 7.55 -1.40
N PHE A 179 9.53 8.52 -1.41
CA PHE A 179 9.17 9.93 -1.44
C PHE A 179 8.46 10.30 -2.75
N ARG A 180 7.28 10.86 -2.65
CA ARG A 180 6.49 11.35 -3.78
C ARG A 180 6.13 12.81 -3.55
N PRO A 181 6.88 13.77 -4.10
CA PRO A 181 6.67 15.22 -3.86
C PRO A 181 5.23 15.66 -4.04
N ALA A 182 4.53 15.12 -5.04
CA ALA A 182 3.13 15.46 -5.35
C ALA A 182 2.13 15.10 -4.23
N LEU A 183 2.48 14.23 -3.28
CA LEU A 183 1.63 13.87 -2.15
C LEU A 183 1.84 14.79 -0.94
N TRP A 184 2.98 15.47 -0.85
CA TRP A 184 3.32 16.36 0.24
C TRP A 184 3.01 17.81 -0.17
N ARG A 185 1.89 18.35 0.36
CA ARG A 185 1.42 19.70 0.01
C ARG A 185 2.23 20.81 0.68
N ASP A 186 2.97 20.47 1.73
CA ASP A 186 3.88 21.35 2.46
C ASP A 186 5.32 20.81 2.40
N ALA A 187 6.27 21.62 2.78
CA ALA A 187 7.70 21.26 2.78
C ALA A 187 8.09 20.26 3.88
N ASP A 188 7.14 19.73 4.65
CA ASP A 188 7.40 18.87 5.80
C ASP A 188 7.68 17.41 5.44
N GLY A 189 7.42 16.99 4.20
CA GLY A 189 7.59 15.62 3.75
C GLY A 189 8.95 15.00 4.12
N PRO A 190 10.08 15.58 3.72
CA PRO A 190 11.40 15.02 4.05
C PRO A 190 11.63 14.89 5.56
N ARG A 191 11.17 15.86 6.36
CA ARG A 191 11.31 15.84 7.82
C ARG A 191 10.49 14.70 8.44
N VAL A 192 9.26 14.49 7.98
CA VAL A 192 8.39 13.41 8.45
C VAL A 192 8.96 12.05 8.05
N LEU A 193 9.42 11.90 6.81
CA LEU A 193 10.02 10.65 6.34
C LEU A 193 11.28 10.31 7.12
N LEU A 194 12.15 11.29 7.40
CA LEU A 194 13.33 11.09 8.23
C LEU A 194 12.96 10.72 9.68
N GLU A 195 11.89 11.31 10.24
CA GLU A 195 11.36 10.93 11.55
C GLU A 195 10.98 9.46 11.60
N LEU A 196 10.22 8.97 10.60
CA LEU A 196 9.76 7.58 10.53
C LEU A 196 10.92 6.61 10.25
N ALA A 197 11.84 6.97 9.34
CA ALA A 197 13.02 6.19 9.02
C ALA A 197 13.92 5.95 10.25
N ARG A 198 14.10 6.96 11.11
CA ARG A 198 14.88 6.84 12.35
C ARG A 198 14.26 5.88 13.37
N ARG A 199 12.97 5.54 13.23
CA ARG A 199 12.25 4.59 14.10
C ARG A 199 12.20 3.19 13.50
N ALA A 200 12.61 3.03 12.24
CA ALA A 200 12.64 1.74 11.55
C ALA A 200 13.90 0.93 11.87
N ASP A 201 13.79 -0.39 11.78
CA ASP A 201 14.90 -1.32 11.94
C ASP A 201 15.58 -1.62 10.59
N LEU A 202 14.82 -1.51 9.48
CA LEU A 202 15.29 -1.63 8.11
C LEU A 202 14.68 -0.52 7.27
N VAL A 203 15.51 0.19 6.52
CA VAL A 203 15.08 1.31 5.67
C VAL A 203 15.50 1.06 4.24
N PHE A 204 14.56 1.23 3.31
CA PHE A 204 14.80 1.26 1.87
C PHE A 204 14.72 2.69 1.38
N VAL A 205 15.72 3.09 0.59
CA VAL A 205 15.85 4.45 0.03
C VAL A 205 16.32 4.30 -1.41
N GLY A 206 15.61 4.89 -2.35
CA GLY A 206 16.09 5.04 -3.72
C GLY A 206 17.26 6.04 -3.78
N ASP A 207 18.12 5.91 -4.76
CA ASP A 207 19.25 6.82 -4.97
C ASP A 207 18.79 8.25 -5.34
N ASP A 208 17.62 8.38 -5.89
CA ASP A 208 16.93 9.65 -6.18
C ASP A 208 16.19 10.26 -4.95
N GLU A 209 16.12 9.52 -3.85
CA GLU A 209 15.45 9.93 -2.62
C GLU A 209 16.42 10.28 -1.47
N ALA A 210 17.72 9.99 -1.66
CA ALA A 210 18.77 10.10 -0.64
C ALA A 210 19.29 11.54 -0.43
#